data_7b1b1de6c297e713e20c56744f513991
#
_entry.id   7b1b1de6c297e713e20c56744f513991
#
_cell.length_a   1.000
_cell.length_b   1.000
_cell.length_c   1.000
_cell.angle_alpha   90.00
_cell.angle_beta   90.00
_cell.angle_gamma   90.00
#
_symmetry.space_group_name_H-M   'P 1'
#
loop_
_entity.id
_entity.type
_entity.pdbx_description
1 polymer ?
#
loop_
_entity_poly.entity_id
_entity_poly.type
_entity_poly.pdbx_seq_one_letter_code
_entity_poly.pdbx_strand_id
1 'polypeptide(L)'
;SVPALARLTSTQYLKVKIVLELPDPTVVAQIQPLMPRVMDAFQTYLRELRPTDLDGSAGLYRLKEELTRRVNAAVAPSRITAVLFKEIVVQ
;
A
#
# COMPACT_ATOMS: atom_id res chain seq x y z
N SER A 1 -2.72 6.87 8.59
CA SER A 1 -2.32 5.48 8.35
C SER A 1 -3.55 4.61 8.11
N VAL A 2 -3.40 3.60 7.29
CA VAL A 2 -4.47 2.69 6.92
C VAL A 2 -4.02 1.27 7.26
N PRO A 3 -4.81 0.51 8.05
CA PRO A 3 -4.48 -0.88 8.29
C PRO A 3 -4.78 -1.73 7.05
N ALA A 4 -3.91 -2.69 6.78
CA ALA A 4 -4.10 -3.62 5.68
C ALA A 4 -3.75 -5.03 6.13
N LEU A 5 -4.51 -5.99 5.62
CA LEU A 5 -4.33 -7.41 5.91
C LEU A 5 -4.33 -8.17 4.58
N ALA A 6 -3.29 -8.97 4.37
CA ALA A 6 -3.18 -9.80 3.18
C ALA A 6 -2.91 -11.25 3.57
N ARG A 7 -3.59 -12.17 2.89
CA ARG A 7 -3.33 -13.59 3.05
C ARG A 7 -2.20 -13.99 2.12
N LEU A 8 -1.08 -14.44 2.68
CA LEU A 8 0.10 -14.86 1.91
C LEU A 8 0.04 -16.33 1.53
N THR A 9 -0.41 -17.17 2.47
CA THR A 9 -0.60 -18.62 2.26
C THR A 9 -1.87 -19.03 2.97
N SER A 10 -2.20 -20.34 2.97
CA SER A 10 -3.35 -20.85 3.71
C SER A 10 -3.28 -20.56 5.21
N THR A 11 -2.07 -20.37 5.76
CA THR A 11 -1.86 -20.20 7.20
C THR A 11 -1.11 -18.92 7.57
N GLN A 12 -0.66 -18.13 6.59
CA GLN A 12 0.11 -16.92 6.84
C GLN A 12 -0.60 -15.68 6.33
N TYR A 13 -0.58 -14.62 7.14
CA TYR A 13 -1.14 -13.33 6.83
C TYR A 13 -0.12 -12.22 7.02
N LEU A 14 -0.20 -11.23 6.16
CA LEU A 14 0.54 -9.98 6.32
C LEU A 14 -0.41 -8.95 6.92
N LYS A 15 -0.02 -8.40 8.07
CA LYS A 15 -0.70 -7.27 8.69
C LYS A 15 0.23 -6.07 8.68
N VAL A 16 -0.22 -4.96 8.11
CA VAL A 16 0.61 -3.78 7.93
C VAL A 16 -0.23 -2.52 8.06
N LYS A 17 0.36 -1.48 8.61
CA LYS A 17 -0.19 -0.12 8.55
C LYS A 17 0.51 0.63 7.44
N ILE A 18 -0.28 1.23 6.56
CA ILE A 18 0.21 1.95 5.39
C ILE A 18 0.01 3.44 5.62
N VAL A 19 1.07 4.20 5.40
CA VAL A 19 1.03 5.66 5.46
C VAL A 19 1.27 6.19 4.07
N LEU A 20 0.43 7.11 3.62
CA LEU A 20 0.62 7.80 2.36
C LEU A 20 1.31 9.13 2.63
N GLU A 21 2.46 9.35 2.01
CA GLU A 21 3.11 10.66 2.02
C GLU A 21 2.55 11.50 0.87
N LEU A 22 2.18 12.73 1.17
CA LEU A 22 1.57 13.65 0.21
C LEU A 22 2.53 14.80 -0.07
N PRO A 23 2.48 15.38 -1.29
CA PRO A 23 3.35 16.50 -1.65
C PRO A 23 3.13 17.73 -0.76
N ASP A 24 1.87 17.98 -0.39
CA ASP A 24 1.49 19.08 0.48
C ASP A 24 0.12 18.82 1.10
N PRO A 25 -0.27 19.58 2.15
CA PRO A 25 -1.54 19.35 2.86
C PRO A 25 -2.80 19.52 2.01
N THR A 26 -2.75 20.29 0.91
CA THR A 26 -3.93 20.51 0.07
C THR A 26 -4.38 19.23 -0.64
N VAL A 27 -3.46 18.30 -0.84
CA VAL A 27 -3.75 17.03 -1.51
C VAL A 27 -4.65 16.13 -0.66
N VAL A 28 -4.67 16.32 0.66
CA VAL A 28 -5.53 15.52 1.56
C VAL A 28 -6.98 15.59 1.13
N ALA A 29 -7.50 16.80 0.90
CA ALA A 29 -8.89 16.99 0.49
C ALA A 29 -9.20 16.37 -0.87
N GLN A 30 -8.20 16.28 -1.74
CA GLN A 30 -8.36 15.66 -3.06
C GLN A 30 -8.39 14.14 -2.98
N ILE A 31 -7.61 13.56 -2.07
CA ILE A 31 -7.46 12.10 -1.96
C ILE A 31 -8.54 11.48 -1.08
N GLN A 32 -9.00 12.16 -0.03
CA GLN A 32 -10.00 11.59 0.87
C GLN A 32 -11.23 11.00 0.17
N PRO A 33 -11.85 11.68 -0.80
CA PRO A 33 -12.99 11.08 -1.50
C PRO A 33 -12.63 9.86 -2.34
N LEU A 34 -11.33 9.68 -2.64
CA LEU A 34 -10.84 8.58 -3.47
C LEU A 34 -10.30 7.42 -2.64
N MET A 35 -10.38 7.51 -1.31
CA MET A 35 -9.87 6.45 -0.43
C MET A 35 -10.44 5.06 -0.73
N PRO A 36 -11.72 4.90 -1.08
CA PRO A 36 -12.20 3.57 -1.48
C PRO A 36 -11.44 2.99 -2.67
N ARG A 37 -11.05 3.83 -3.64
CA ARG A 37 -10.23 3.38 -4.78
C ARG A 37 -8.82 3.02 -4.36
N VAL A 38 -8.25 3.78 -3.42
CA VAL A 38 -6.93 3.49 -2.86
C VAL A 38 -6.95 2.14 -2.13
N MET A 39 -7.97 1.93 -1.30
CA MET A 39 -8.12 0.68 -0.57
C MET A 39 -8.30 -0.51 -1.51
N ASP A 40 -9.07 -0.33 -2.57
CA ASP A 40 -9.26 -1.38 -3.57
C ASP A 40 -7.94 -1.72 -4.27
N ALA A 41 -7.15 -0.71 -4.61
CA ALA A 41 -5.82 -0.92 -5.21
C ALA A 41 -4.90 -1.72 -4.28
N PHE A 42 -4.89 -1.39 -2.98
CA PHE A 42 -4.14 -2.14 -1.98
C PHE A 42 -4.60 -3.58 -1.90
N GLN A 43 -5.89 -3.80 -1.75
CA GLN A 43 -6.45 -5.14 -1.60
C GLN A 43 -6.18 -6.01 -2.82
N THR A 44 -6.30 -5.44 -4.01
CA THR A 44 -6.05 -6.16 -5.25
C THR A 44 -4.58 -6.60 -5.34
N TYR A 45 -3.66 -5.69 -5.05
CA TYR A 45 -2.24 -6.01 -5.13
C TYR A 45 -1.79 -6.96 -4.01
N LEU A 46 -2.22 -6.69 -2.78
CA LEU A 46 -1.81 -7.51 -1.63
C LEU A 46 -2.30 -8.95 -1.75
N ARG A 47 -3.42 -9.18 -2.43
CA ARG A 47 -3.93 -10.52 -2.69
C ARG A 47 -3.02 -11.34 -3.60
N GLU A 48 -2.25 -10.69 -4.45
CA GLU A 48 -1.33 -11.33 -5.39
C GLU A 48 0.03 -11.63 -4.78
N LEU A 49 0.31 -11.12 -3.57
CA LEU A 49 1.62 -11.28 -2.93
C LEU A 49 1.87 -12.71 -2.49
N ARG A 50 3.13 -13.12 -2.67
CA ARG A 50 3.66 -14.36 -2.13
C ARG A 50 4.67 -14.05 -1.03
N PRO A 51 4.93 -14.97 -0.10
CA PRO A 51 5.95 -14.74 0.95
C PRO A 51 7.32 -14.38 0.38
N THR A 52 7.69 -14.97 -0.77
CA THR A 52 8.97 -14.68 -1.43
C THR A 52 9.07 -13.24 -1.95
N ASP A 53 7.94 -12.58 -2.20
CA ASP A 53 7.93 -11.19 -2.64
C ASP A 53 8.37 -10.23 -1.52
N LEU A 54 8.36 -10.70 -0.28
CA LEU A 54 8.72 -9.91 0.90
C LEU A 54 10.14 -10.22 1.39
N ASP A 55 10.89 -11.04 0.68
CA ASP A 55 12.24 -11.42 1.09
C ASP A 55 13.21 -10.25 0.97
N GLY A 56 13.83 -9.91 2.10
CA GLY A 56 14.86 -8.89 2.18
C GLY A 56 14.35 -7.47 1.94
N SER A 57 15.27 -6.52 2.04
CA SER A 57 14.97 -5.10 1.84
C SER A 57 14.60 -4.79 0.40
N ALA A 58 15.15 -5.51 -0.56
CA ALA A 58 14.83 -5.32 -1.98
C ALA A 58 13.37 -5.69 -2.27
N GLY A 59 12.84 -6.74 -1.64
CA GLY A 59 11.44 -7.12 -1.78
C GLY A 59 10.49 -6.05 -1.26
N LEU A 60 10.78 -5.53 -0.05
CA LEU A 60 9.99 -4.45 0.52
C LEU A 60 10.07 -3.17 -0.32
N TYR A 61 11.23 -2.85 -0.85
CA TYR A 61 11.37 -1.69 -1.73
C TYR A 61 10.49 -1.82 -2.97
N ARG A 62 10.53 -2.97 -3.63
CA ARG A 62 9.69 -3.22 -4.81
C ARG A 62 8.21 -3.13 -4.48
N LEU A 63 7.81 -3.65 -3.33
CA LEU A 63 6.43 -3.60 -2.87
C LEU A 63 5.97 -2.14 -2.69
N LYS A 64 6.79 -1.32 -2.03
CA LYS A 64 6.49 0.10 -1.82
C LYS A 64 6.38 0.86 -3.14
N GLU A 65 7.31 0.62 -4.06
CA GLU A 65 7.30 1.27 -5.37
C GLU A 65 6.05 0.89 -6.17
N GLU A 66 5.70 -0.38 -6.17
CA GLU A 66 4.51 -0.85 -6.90
C GLU A 66 3.23 -0.31 -6.30
N LEU A 67 3.11 -0.28 -4.97
CA LEU A 67 1.93 0.29 -4.32
C LEU A 67 1.82 1.79 -4.59
N THR A 68 2.93 2.51 -4.55
CA THR A 68 2.95 3.94 -4.89
C THR A 68 2.42 4.16 -6.30
N ARG A 69 2.87 3.37 -7.25
CA ARG A 69 2.45 3.46 -8.64
C ARG A 69 0.95 3.19 -8.79
N ARG A 70 0.45 2.16 -8.12
CA ARG A 70 -0.97 1.78 -8.20
C ARG A 70 -1.88 2.82 -7.55
N VAL A 71 -1.45 3.36 -6.40
CA VAL A 71 -2.21 4.43 -5.75
C VAL A 71 -2.25 5.67 -6.65
N ASN A 72 -1.13 6.04 -7.25
CA ASN A 72 -1.08 7.19 -8.15
C ASN A 72 -1.99 7.01 -9.35
N ALA A 73 -2.11 5.81 -9.88
CA ALA A 73 -3.07 5.52 -10.94
C ALA A 73 -4.52 5.71 -10.46
N ALA A 74 -4.81 5.30 -9.22
CA ALA A 74 -6.16 5.38 -8.66
C ALA A 74 -6.60 6.80 -8.32
N VAL A 75 -5.66 7.70 -7.98
CA VAL A 75 -5.97 9.06 -7.52
C VAL A 75 -5.67 10.13 -8.56
N ALA A 76 -5.21 9.73 -9.75
CA ALA A 76 -4.90 10.70 -10.79
C ALA A 76 -6.08 11.65 -11.05
N PRO A 77 -5.84 12.93 -11.32
CA PRO A 77 -4.57 13.62 -11.52
C PRO A 77 -3.85 14.02 -10.22
N SER A 78 -4.43 13.74 -9.05
CA SER A 78 -3.72 13.92 -7.78
C SER A 78 -2.59 12.90 -7.69
N ARG A 79 -1.67 13.13 -6.74
CA ARG A 79 -0.49 12.29 -6.63
C ARG A 79 -0.03 12.19 -5.18
N ILE A 80 0.37 10.99 -4.77
CA ILE A 80 1.12 10.79 -3.54
C ILE A 80 2.62 10.75 -3.85
N THR A 81 3.43 11.06 -2.85
CA THR A 81 4.89 11.04 -2.99
C THR A 81 5.44 9.64 -2.76
N ALA A 82 4.91 8.95 -1.77
CA ALA A 82 5.39 7.63 -1.39
C ALA A 82 4.38 6.87 -0.55
N VAL A 83 4.53 5.56 -0.54
CA VAL A 83 3.87 4.67 0.41
C VAL A 83 4.90 4.23 1.44
N LEU A 84 4.56 4.34 2.72
CA LEU A 84 5.39 3.86 3.82
C LEU A 84 4.66 2.77 4.58
N PHE A 85 5.42 1.80 5.07
CA PHE A 85 4.89 0.73 5.91
C PHE A 85 5.27 0.95 7.36
N LYS A 86 4.29 0.73 8.25
CA LYS A 86 4.50 0.69 9.70
C LYS A 86 3.96 -0.62 10.25
N GLU A 87 4.57 -1.11 11.31
CA GLU A 87 4.09 -2.28 12.05
C GLU A 87 3.84 -3.47 11.14
N ILE A 88 4.85 -3.86 10.37
CA ILE A 88 4.76 -5.03 9.49
C ILE A 88 4.83 -6.29 10.34
N VAL A 89 3.79 -7.11 10.28
CA VAL A 89 3.73 -8.38 11.00
C VAL A 89 3.27 -9.47 10.03
N VAL A 90 4.06 -10.54 9.97
CA VAL A 90 3.66 -11.77 9.28
C VAL A 90 3.26 -12.78 10.35
N GLN A 91 2.04 -13.26 10.27
CA GLN A 91 1.51 -14.18 11.27
C GLN A 91 0.66 -15.29 10.66
#